data_44feb17f7002d1e0822d27b401a5e543
#
_entry.id   44feb17f7002d1e0822d27b401a5e543
#
_cell.length_a   1.000
_cell.length_b   1.000
_cell.length_c   1.000
_cell.angle_alpha   90.00
_cell.angle_beta   90.00
_cell.angle_gamma   90.00
#
_symmetry.space_group_name_H-M   'P 1'
#
loop_
_entity.id
_entity.type
_entity.pdbx_description
1 polymer ?
#
loop_
_entity_poly.entity_id
_entity_poly.type
_entity_poly.pdbx_seq_one_letter_code
_entity_poly.pdbx_strand_id
1 'polypeptide(L)' 'AEAKSSVKRLNNKVVYELSTPPVDSPQDNLVSKLESGYEIKAIGSKKIYVNSLPVNLPLKRLSLIKNKLLVEFNIE' A
#
# COMPACT_ATOMS: atom_id res chain seq x y z
N ALA A 1 -1.40 -14.13 -2.23
CA ALA A 1 -2.69 -13.52 -2.57
C ALA A 1 -2.52 -12.03 -2.81
N GLU A 2 -3.43 -11.46 -3.58
CA GLU A 2 -3.45 -10.02 -3.83
C GLU A 2 -4.69 -9.41 -3.20
N ALA A 3 -4.53 -8.24 -2.58
CA ALA A 3 -5.66 -7.48 -2.08
C ALA A 3 -6.25 -6.66 -3.22
N LYS A 4 -7.56 -6.41 -3.15
CA LYS A 4 -8.18 -5.51 -4.10
C LYS A 4 -7.59 -4.11 -3.92
N SER A 5 -7.36 -3.43 -5.02
CA SER A 5 -6.75 -2.12 -4.96
C SER A 5 -7.51 -1.13 -5.82
N SER A 6 -7.48 0.12 -5.41
CA SER A 6 -7.98 1.22 -6.21
C SER A 6 -7.01 2.38 -6.05
N VAL A 7 -7.04 3.30 -7.00
CA VAL A 7 -6.11 4.42 -6.98
C VAL A 7 -6.89 5.71 -7.17
N LYS A 8 -6.50 6.72 -6.40
CA LYS A 8 -7.06 8.08 -6.53
C LYS A 8 -5.94 9.06 -6.75
N ARG A 9 -6.14 9.97 -7.67
CA ARG A 9 -5.18 11.03 -7.90
C ARG A 9 -5.73 12.35 -7.36
N LEU A 10 -5.01 12.95 -6.45
CA LEU A 10 -5.34 14.24 -5.90
C LEU A 10 -4.32 15.25 -6.43
N ASN A 11 -4.47 16.52 -6.05
CA ASN A 11 -3.69 17.60 -6.66
C ASN A 11 -2.18 17.31 -6.71
N ASN A 12 -1.62 16.88 -5.60
CA ASN A 12 -0.18 16.71 -5.52
C ASN A 12 0.22 15.33 -4.99
N LYS A 13 -0.70 14.38 -5.05
CA LYS A 13 -0.39 13.04 -4.56
C LYS A 13 -1.24 11.99 -5.23
N VAL A 14 -0.77 10.77 -5.14
CA VAL A 14 -1.49 9.59 -5.61
C VAL A 14 -1.68 8.69 -4.40
N VAL A 15 -2.90 8.22 -4.21
CA VAL A 15 -3.23 7.37 -3.07
C VAL A 15 -3.76 6.04 -3.58
N TYR A 16 -3.09 4.97 -3.19
CA TYR A 16 -3.57 3.60 -3.43
C TYR A 16 -4.28 3.12 -2.19
N GLU A 17 -5.47 2.53 -2.38
CA GLU A 17 -6.21 1.89 -1.30
C GLU A 17 -6.16 0.39 -1.53
N LEU A 18 -5.65 -0.34 -0.56
CA LEU A 18 -5.61 -1.78 -0.61
C LEU A 18 -6.58 -2.33 0.42
N SER A 19 -7.51 -3.15 -0.02
CA SER A 19 -8.47 -3.79 0.89
C SER A 19 -7.83 -5.03 1.46
N THR A 20 -7.40 -4.94 2.71
CA THR A 20 -6.75 -6.06 3.39
C THR A 20 -7.64 -6.54 4.53
N PRO A 21 -7.50 -7.80 4.94
CA PRO A 21 -8.15 -8.21 6.18
C PRO A 21 -7.54 -7.44 7.33
N PRO A 22 -8.18 -7.44 8.49
CA PRO A 22 -7.62 -6.76 9.65
C PRO A 22 -6.22 -7.28 9.93
N VAL A 23 -5.26 -6.35 10.04
CA VAL A 23 -3.92 -6.66 10.51
C VAL A 23 -3.77 -6.01 11.86
N ASP A 24 -2.98 -6.65 12.72
CA ASP A 24 -2.93 -6.22 14.10
C ASP A 24 -2.24 -4.89 14.29
N SER A 25 -1.31 -4.56 13.39
CA SER A 25 -0.61 -3.29 13.52
C SER A 25 0.00 -2.89 12.18
N PRO A 26 0.31 -1.59 12.01
CA PRO A 26 0.98 -1.14 10.79
C PRO A 26 2.36 -1.79 10.60
N GLN A 27 2.93 -2.30 11.66
CA GLN A 27 4.24 -2.95 11.59
C GLN A 27 4.19 -4.26 10.82
N ASP A 28 2.98 -4.80 10.63
CA ASP A 28 2.81 -6.03 9.86
C ASP A 28 2.78 -5.75 8.37
N ASN A 29 3.00 -4.50 7.96
CA ASN A 29 3.03 -4.12 6.56
C ASN A 29 4.45 -3.73 6.19
N LEU A 30 4.93 -4.29 5.09
CA LEU A 30 6.28 -4.02 4.60
C LEU A 30 6.21 -3.40 3.23
N VAL A 31 7.01 -2.36 3.01
CA VAL A 31 7.09 -1.68 1.73
C VAL A 31 8.51 -1.79 1.23
N SER A 32 8.67 -2.29 0.01
CA SER A 32 9.98 -2.42 -0.61
C SER A 32 10.01 -1.61 -1.90
N LYS A 33 11.08 -0.84 -2.10
CA LYS A 33 11.26 -0.09 -3.33
C LYS A 33 11.90 -0.98 -4.37
N LEU A 34 11.27 -1.07 -5.52
CA LEU A 34 11.76 -1.85 -6.65
C LEU A 34 12.14 -0.90 -7.78
N GLU A 35 12.81 -1.43 -8.81
CA GLU A 35 13.16 -0.62 -9.97
C GLU A 35 11.93 -0.07 -10.68
N SER A 36 10.88 -0.88 -10.75
CA SER A 36 9.67 -0.51 -11.49
C SER A 36 8.55 0.00 -10.60
N GLY A 37 8.79 0.19 -9.31
CA GLY A 37 7.74 0.65 -8.43
C GLY A 37 7.95 0.21 -7.01
N TYR A 38 6.87 -0.19 -6.36
CA TYR A 38 6.91 -0.61 -4.96
C TYR A 38 6.19 -1.94 -4.79
N GLU A 39 6.64 -2.69 -3.82
CA GLU A 39 5.96 -3.91 -3.41
C GLU A 39 5.46 -3.71 -1.99
N ILE A 40 4.17 -3.95 -1.80
CA ILE A 40 3.53 -3.83 -0.49
C ILE A 40 3.19 -5.23 -0.02
N LYS A 41 3.65 -5.58 1.16
CA LYS A 41 3.36 -6.88 1.76
C LYS A 41 2.61 -6.67 3.05
N ALA A 42 1.38 -7.18 3.12
CA ALA A 42 0.57 -7.10 4.32
C ALA A 42 0.48 -8.49 4.92
N ILE A 43 0.92 -8.62 6.15
CA ILE A 43 0.99 -9.90 6.83
C ILE A 43 -0.15 -10.01 7.82
N GLY A 44 -1.11 -10.87 7.50
CA GLY A 44 -2.21 -11.15 8.42
C GLY A 44 -1.95 -12.44 9.18
N SER A 45 -2.89 -12.78 10.05
CA SER A 45 -2.74 -13.97 10.87
C SER A 45 -2.84 -15.26 10.07
N LYS A 46 -3.53 -15.23 8.95
CA LYS A 46 -3.74 -16.43 8.14
C LYS A 46 -3.24 -16.32 6.72
N LYS A 47 -3.05 -15.11 6.22
CA LYS A 47 -2.67 -14.91 4.84
C LYS A 47 -1.68 -13.77 4.72
N ILE A 48 -0.85 -13.85 3.70
CA ILE A 48 0.05 -12.77 3.33
C ILE A 48 -0.43 -12.22 2.00
N TYR A 49 -0.61 -10.91 1.94
CA TYR A 49 -1.04 -10.22 0.73
C TYR A 49 0.15 -9.48 0.15
N VAL A 50 0.40 -9.67 -1.13
CA VAL A 50 1.50 -9.02 -1.82
C VAL A 50 0.94 -8.29 -3.03
N ASN A 51 1.15 -6.99 -3.08
CA ASN A 51 0.71 -6.16 -4.20
C ASN A 51 1.89 -5.40 -4.75
N SER A 52 1.97 -5.33 -6.08
CA SER A 52 2.98 -4.54 -6.76
C SER A 52 2.32 -3.28 -7.29
N LEU A 53 2.91 -2.13 -6.98
CA LEU A 53 2.41 -0.84 -7.41
C LEU A 53 3.38 -0.24 -8.42
N PRO A 54 2.95 -0.03 -9.67
CA PRO A 54 3.85 0.49 -10.72
C PRO A 54 3.98 2.01 -10.63
N VAL A 55 4.53 2.48 -9.52
CA VAL A 55 4.66 3.88 -9.22
C VAL A 55 6.10 4.19 -8.88
N ASN A 56 6.69 5.18 -9.57
CA ASN A 56 8.06 5.60 -9.31
C ASN A 56 8.12 6.94 -8.60
N LEU A 57 7.11 7.26 -7.83
CA LEU A 57 7.04 8.50 -7.08
C LEU A 57 7.55 8.27 -5.66
N PRO A 58 8.02 9.33 -4.98
CA PRO A 58 8.45 9.17 -3.60
C PRO A 58 7.29 8.77 -2.70
N LEU A 59 7.53 7.79 -1.85
CA LEU A 59 6.54 7.37 -0.87
C LEU A 59 6.42 8.43 0.22
N LYS A 60 5.20 8.85 0.50
CA LYS A 60 4.95 9.86 1.51
C LYS A 60 4.46 9.27 2.81
N ARG A 61 3.48 8.38 2.74
CA ARG A 61 2.83 7.89 3.95
C ARG A 61 2.20 6.54 3.73
N LEU A 62 2.22 5.73 4.77
CA LEU A 62 1.51 4.47 4.82
C LEU A 62 0.57 4.53 6.01
N SER A 63 -0.72 4.36 5.78
CA SER A 63 -1.73 4.46 6.83
C SER A 63 -2.61 3.23 6.82
N LEU A 64 -2.93 2.72 8.01
CA LEU A 64 -3.85 1.60 8.15
C LEU A 64 -5.12 2.10 8.81
N ILE A 65 -6.23 2.00 8.09
CA ILE A 65 -7.53 2.46 8.59
C ILE A 65 -8.51 1.31 8.44
N LYS A 66 -8.93 0.75 9.57
CA LYS A 66 -9.82 -0.40 9.58
C LYS A 66 -9.25 -1.51 8.70
N ASN A 67 -9.95 -1.87 7.63
CA ASN A 67 -9.53 -2.94 6.75
C ASN A 67 -8.89 -2.40 5.47
N LYS A 68 -8.37 -1.18 5.52
CA LYS A 68 -7.79 -0.55 4.34
C LYS A 68 -6.39 -0.05 4.62
N LEU A 69 -5.51 -0.33 3.70
CA LEU A 69 -4.16 0.19 3.75
C LEU A 69 -4.05 1.29 2.70
N LEU A 70 -3.72 2.49 3.13
CA LEU A 70 -3.58 3.64 2.25
C LEU A 70 -2.11 3.91 2.04
N VAL A 71 -1.71 3.95 0.77
CA VAL A 71 -0.32 4.20 0.40
C VAL A 71 -0.29 5.49 -0.40
N GLU A 72 0.34 6.52 0.16
CA GLU A 72 0.38 7.84 -0.46
C GLU A 72 1.75 8.13 -1.04
N PHE A 73 1.76 8.63 -2.26
CA PHE A 73 2.97 9.03 -2.97
C PHE A 73 2.88 10.50 -3.35
N ASN A 74 4.00 11.20 -3.29
CA ASN A 74 4.07 12.58 -3.72
C ASN A 74 4.27 12.65 -5.23
N ILE A 75 3.47 13.46 -5.91
CA ILE A 75 3.65 13.68 -7.33
C ILE A 75 4.80 14.65 -7.58
N GLU A 76 5.01 15.53 -6.70
CA GLU A 76 5.95 16.61 -6.90
C GLU A 76 7.31 16.33 -6.27
#